data_82f1c3834d1dd19f3dd3d8d610b54ae0
#
_entry.id   82f1c3834d1dd19f3dd3d8d610b54ae0
#
_cell.length_a   1.000
_cell.length_b   1.000
_cell.length_c   1.000
_cell.angle_alpha   90.00
_cell.angle_beta   90.00
_cell.angle_gamma   90.00
#
_symmetry.space_group_name_H-M   'P 1'
#
loop_
_entity.id
_entity.type
_entity.pdbx_description
1 polymer ?
#
loop_
_entity_poly.entity_id
_entity_poly.type
_entity_poly.pdbx_seq_one_letter_code
_entity_poly.pdbx_strand_id
1 'polypeptide(L)' 'MLYPKLQAVTPLDDYMLALVFSNGEKRVYDFKPNLTHKFYKQLNDVELFKRVTVNDGEIEWATGQDFCPHTLYEMSVRCN' A
#
# COMPACT_ATOMS: atom_id res chain seq x y z
N MET A 1 -4.97 -14.28 15.10
CA MET A 1 -4.31 -14.71 13.86
C MET A 1 -3.23 -13.72 13.48
N LEU A 2 -2.06 -14.23 13.12
CA LEU A 2 -0.95 -13.39 12.70
C LEU A 2 -0.89 -13.37 11.18
N TYR A 3 -0.77 -12.18 10.61
CA TYR A 3 -0.49 -12.09 9.19
C TYR A 3 0.95 -11.68 8.97
N PRO A 4 1.45 -11.95 7.75
CA PRO A 4 2.82 -11.60 7.43
C PRO A 4 3.00 -10.09 7.45
N LYS A 5 4.20 -9.67 7.78
CA LYS A 5 4.55 -8.25 7.72
C LYS A 5 4.86 -7.86 6.28
N LEU A 6 4.56 -6.62 5.95
CA LEU A 6 4.92 -6.07 4.66
C LEU A 6 6.42 -5.82 4.64
N GLN A 7 7.10 -6.35 3.62
CA GLN A 7 8.55 -6.16 3.46
C GLN A 7 8.90 -5.08 2.45
N ALA A 8 8.10 -4.96 1.38
CA ALA A 8 8.40 -4.04 0.31
C ALA A 8 7.13 -3.56 -0.37
N VAL A 9 7.17 -2.33 -0.86
CA VAL A 9 6.10 -1.76 -1.65
C VAL A 9 6.71 -1.08 -2.87
N THR A 10 6.08 -1.26 -4.03
CA THR A 10 6.47 -0.60 -5.26
C THR A 10 5.23 0.08 -5.83
N PRO A 11 5.25 1.41 -5.99
CA PRO A 11 4.12 2.08 -6.62
C PRO A 11 4.10 1.77 -8.11
N LEU A 12 2.93 1.44 -8.62
CA LEU A 12 2.71 1.15 -10.03
C LEU A 12 1.87 2.26 -10.65
N ASP A 13 1.69 2.20 -11.96
CA ASP A 13 0.81 3.12 -12.65
C ASP A 13 -0.64 2.91 -12.19
N ASP A 14 -1.46 3.94 -12.38
CA ASP A 14 -2.90 3.89 -12.08
C ASP A 14 -3.20 3.66 -10.61
N TYR A 15 -2.34 4.19 -9.72
CA TYR A 15 -2.52 4.14 -8.26
C TYR A 15 -2.57 2.70 -7.72
N MET A 16 -1.84 1.81 -8.34
CA MET A 16 -1.70 0.44 -7.87
C MET A 16 -0.42 0.31 -7.02
N LEU A 17 -0.42 -0.62 -6.09
CA LEU A 17 0.73 -0.90 -5.23
C LEU A 17 1.09 -2.37 -5.35
N ALA A 18 2.34 -2.64 -5.71
CA ALA A 18 2.89 -4.01 -5.67
C ALA A 18 3.47 -4.24 -4.29
N LEU A 19 3.08 -5.33 -3.67
CA LEU A 19 3.41 -5.63 -2.27
C LEU A 19 4.15 -6.96 -2.17
N VAL A 20 5.16 -6.99 -1.30
CA VAL A 20 5.83 -8.24 -0.94
C VAL A 20 5.73 -8.40 0.57
N PHE A 21 5.21 -9.53 1.00
CA PHE A 21 5.04 -9.84 2.42
C PHE A 21 6.12 -10.80 2.91
N SER A 22 6.29 -10.86 4.22
CA SER A 22 7.36 -11.64 4.85
C SER A 22 7.26 -13.15 4.62
N ASN A 23 6.08 -13.64 4.27
CA ASN A 23 5.87 -15.06 3.94
C ASN A 23 6.15 -15.38 2.47
N GLY A 24 6.67 -14.41 1.71
CA GLY A 24 6.97 -14.59 0.28
C GLY A 24 5.80 -14.30 -0.65
N GLU A 25 4.63 -13.99 -0.14
CA GLU A 25 3.50 -13.63 -0.98
C GLU A 25 3.72 -12.30 -1.68
N LYS A 26 3.37 -12.27 -2.96
CA LYS A 26 3.33 -11.05 -3.76
C LYS A 26 1.88 -10.72 -4.05
N ARG A 27 1.50 -9.48 -3.79
CA ARG A 27 0.12 -9.02 -3.94
C ARG A 27 0.09 -7.66 -4.62
N VAL A 28 -1.07 -7.34 -5.19
CA VAL A 28 -1.29 -6.02 -5.79
C VAL A 28 -2.54 -5.43 -5.17
N TYR A 29 -2.45 -4.18 -4.77
CA TYR A 29 -3.56 -3.47 -4.16
C TYR A 29 -3.95 -2.27 -5.02
N ASP A 30 -5.25 -2.13 -5.31
CA ASP A 30 -5.79 -0.98 -6.01
C ASP A 30 -6.14 0.10 -4.99
N PHE A 31 -5.38 1.17 -4.96
CA PHE A 31 -5.58 2.25 -4.01
C PHE A 31 -6.65 3.26 -4.45
N LYS A 32 -7.13 3.18 -5.70
CA LYS A 32 -8.08 4.15 -6.24
C LYS A 32 -9.33 4.37 -5.38
N PRO A 33 -9.97 3.32 -4.83
CA PRO A 33 -11.14 3.56 -3.99
C PRO A 33 -10.87 4.43 -2.77
N ASN A 34 -9.63 4.42 -2.27
CA ASN A 34 -9.27 5.19 -1.07
C ASN A 34 -9.00 6.66 -1.39
N LEU A 35 -8.75 6.99 -2.64
CA LEU A 35 -8.42 8.37 -3.03
C LEU A 35 -9.60 9.33 -2.91
N THR A 36 -10.81 8.81 -2.80
CA THR A 36 -12.00 9.62 -2.58
C THR A 36 -12.15 10.08 -1.13
N HIS A 37 -11.42 9.44 -0.22
CA HIS A 37 -11.42 9.81 1.20
C HIS A 37 -10.60 11.07 1.43
N LYS A 38 -11.14 11.94 2.28
CA LYS A 38 -10.48 13.18 2.63
C LYS A 38 -9.05 12.99 3.09
N PHE A 39 -8.82 11.94 3.90
CA PHE A 39 -7.51 11.65 4.48
C PHE A 39 -6.46 11.33 3.41
N TYR A 40 -6.87 10.70 2.30
CA TYR A 40 -5.96 10.28 1.25
C TYR A 40 -6.00 11.17 0.01
N LYS A 41 -6.76 12.26 0.06
CA LYS A 41 -6.98 13.09 -1.11
C LYS A 41 -5.70 13.64 -1.74
N GLN A 42 -4.70 13.94 -0.90
CA GLN A 42 -3.43 14.46 -1.39
C GLN A 42 -2.71 13.44 -2.29
N LEU A 43 -2.98 12.16 -2.11
CA LEU A 43 -2.32 11.09 -2.86
C LEU A 43 -2.86 10.96 -4.29
N ASN A 44 -3.85 11.76 -4.67
CA ASN A 44 -4.23 11.90 -6.08
C ASN A 44 -3.08 12.51 -6.89
N ASP A 45 -2.17 13.23 -6.24
CA ASP A 45 -0.95 13.69 -6.86
C ASP A 45 -0.04 12.49 -7.06
N VAL A 46 0.21 12.12 -8.32
CA VAL A 46 1.01 10.94 -8.67
C VAL A 46 2.41 11.00 -8.05
N GLU A 47 3.01 12.18 -8.02
CA GLU A 47 4.35 12.34 -7.45
C GLU A 47 4.37 12.01 -5.96
N LEU A 48 3.35 12.44 -5.22
CA LEU A 48 3.23 12.11 -3.80
C LEU A 48 2.93 10.62 -3.61
N PHE A 49 2.02 10.08 -4.41
CA PHE A 49 1.67 8.67 -4.33
C PHE A 49 2.89 7.77 -4.51
N LYS A 50 3.76 8.12 -5.46
CA LYS A 50 4.96 7.33 -5.77
C LYS A 50 6.03 7.37 -4.69
N ARG A 51 5.89 8.23 -3.69
CA ARG A 51 6.83 8.32 -2.57
C ARG A 51 6.48 7.40 -1.40
N VAL A 52 5.61 6.46 -1.62
CA VAL A 52 5.23 5.48 -0.60
C VAL A 52 6.46 4.67 -0.15
N THR A 53 6.53 4.40 1.15
CA THR A 53 7.63 3.64 1.74
C THR A 53 7.08 2.61 2.72
N VAL A 54 7.92 1.64 3.07
CA VAL A 54 7.60 0.67 4.13
C VAL A 54 8.38 1.08 5.38
N ASN A 55 7.67 1.19 6.49
CA ASN A 55 8.28 1.47 7.78
C ASN A 55 7.66 0.55 8.82
N ASP A 56 8.49 -0.30 9.41
CA ASP A 56 8.08 -1.23 10.47
C ASP A 56 6.88 -2.10 10.07
N GLY A 57 6.89 -2.60 8.84
CA GLY A 57 5.84 -3.49 8.35
C GLY A 57 4.58 -2.81 7.85
N GLU A 58 4.57 -1.48 7.81
CA GLU A 58 3.43 -0.69 7.37
C GLU A 58 3.82 0.22 6.22
N ILE A 59 2.85 0.54 5.36
CA ILE A 59 3.11 1.56 4.33
C ILE A 59 2.82 2.94 4.91
N GLU A 60 3.61 3.90 4.45
CA GLU A 60 3.36 5.29 4.81
C GLU A 60 3.83 6.21 3.70
N TRP A 61 3.30 7.42 3.71
CA TRP A 61 3.69 8.48 2.78
C TRP A 61 4.32 9.64 3.55
N ALA A 62 5.21 10.37 2.88
CA ALA A 62 5.90 11.50 3.49
C ALA A 62 4.95 12.58 4.01
N THR A 63 3.74 12.64 3.49
CA THR A 63 2.70 13.59 3.90
C THR A 63 1.98 13.17 5.18
N GLY A 64 2.37 12.03 5.78
CA GLY A 64 1.83 11.58 7.05
C GLY A 64 0.73 10.53 6.96
N GLN A 65 0.24 10.22 5.77
CA GLN A 65 -0.77 9.17 5.62
C GLN A 65 -0.14 7.81 5.82
N ASP A 66 -0.90 6.92 6.41
CA ASP A 66 -0.54 5.51 6.55
C ASP A 66 -1.75 4.66 6.19
N PHE A 67 -1.56 3.35 6.16
CA PHE A 67 -2.65 2.43 5.83
C PHE A 67 -2.47 1.15 6.64
N CYS A 68 -3.57 0.62 7.15
CA CYS A 68 -3.54 -0.57 7.99
C CYS A 68 -2.98 -1.79 7.23
N PRO A 69 -1.90 -2.42 7.71
CA PRO A 69 -1.30 -3.55 7.01
C PRO A 69 -2.22 -4.77 6.93
N HIS A 70 -3.08 -4.95 7.90
CA HIS A 70 -4.06 -6.04 7.89
C HIS A 70 -5.05 -5.86 6.74
N THR A 71 -5.61 -4.67 6.61
CA THR A 71 -6.53 -4.36 5.51
C THR A 71 -5.84 -4.49 4.17
N LEU A 72 -4.60 -4.02 4.10
CA LEU A 72 -3.80 -4.10 2.87
C LEU A 72 -3.62 -5.56 2.46
N TYR A 73 -3.30 -6.43 3.41
CA TYR A 73 -3.12 -7.85 3.13
C TYR A 73 -4.43 -8.51 2.66
N GLU A 74 -5.52 -8.27 3.38
CA GLU A 74 -6.80 -8.92 3.09
C GLU A 74 -7.43 -8.42 1.79
N MET A 75 -7.30 -7.14 1.49
CA MET A 75 -7.97 -6.53 0.34
C MET A 75 -7.14 -6.57 -0.93
N SER A 76 -5.87 -6.92 -0.82
CA SER A 76 -5.01 -7.04 -1.99
C SER A 76 -5.24 -8.37 -2.71
N VAL A 77 -4.86 -8.41 -3.99
CA VAL A 77 -5.01 -9.61 -4.81
C VAL A 77 -3.66 -10.31 -4.91
N ARG A 78 -3.63 -11.59 -4.59
CA ARG A 78 -2.43 -12.39 -4.70
C ARG A 78 -2.09 -12.61 -6.17
N CYS A 79 -0.81 -12.41 -6.52
CA CYS A 79 -0.36 -12.51 -7.91
C CYS A 79 0.71 -13.58 -8.15
N ASN A 80 0.97 -14.43 -7.18
CA ASN A 80 1.90 -15.56 -7.39
C ASN A 80 1.33 -16.89 -6.96
#